data_ccdf5c84993f5734a5b789018e6197f2
#
_entry.id   ccdf5c84993f5734a5b789018e6197f2
#
_cell.length_a   1.000
_cell.length_b   1.000
_cell.length_c   1.000
_cell.angle_alpha   90.00
_cell.angle_beta   90.00
_cell.angle_gamma   90.00
#
_symmetry.space_group_name_H-M   'P 1'
#
loop_
_entity.id
_entity.type
_entity.pdbx_description
1 polymer ?
#
loop_
_entity_poly.entity_id
_entity_poly.type
_entity_poly.pdbx_seq_one_letter_code
_entity_poly.pdbx_strand_id
1 'polypeptide(L)'
;MFSALTDITDQIDPKFVISYWIPAVVAMSGGGMMWSMMTDFDFWDVWANSLDGVEQIVLAGSMVGMPTILAFFLKAVRRPILMLFMGTSLPRPVAEWGIRRQMRAKDNAYQMILTSEEQDRQFFINKAHQTLERRFPESSARVMPTRFGNVTANLEEYTRSMHGIDHWLWWPRLAPLLPEPMAEITATEVANTTGLLNLSFIGAALGLGGAAMLGLGGGLWTAALKVLVVGLVLAWICYRMAVAQGAEAGRHMHAAFDLYRHEILKQWGLDVPGNREAETALWEDLSRQMLDRSFRAPSTSAAANTAADIAQNGPAPGQKTVDVSRQPTS
;
A
#
# COMPACT_ATOMS: atom_id res chain seq x y z
N MET A 1 -6.63 -0.59 39.86
CA MET A 1 -6.67 -1.55 38.78
C MET A 1 -7.04 -0.90 37.43
N PHE A 2 -8.05 -0.02 37.37
CA PHE A 2 -8.39 0.72 36.14
C PHE A 2 -7.31 1.70 35.67
N SER A 3 -6.58 2.37 36.61
CA SER A 3 -5.49 3.28 36.26
C SER A 3 -4.29 2.58 35.60
N ALA A 4 -3.98 1.35 36.03
CA ALA A 4 -2.91 0.56 35.38
C ALA A 4 -3.28 0.11 33.97
N LEU A 5 -4.58 -0.08 33.66
CA LEU A 5 -5.04 -0.38 32.33
C LEU A 5 -5.01 0.86 31.42
N THR A 6 -5.32 2.05 31.94
CA THR A 6 -5.19 3.31 31.21
C THR A 6 -3.72 3.63 30.90
N ASP A 7 -2.81 3.43 31.84
CA ASP A 7 -1.37 3.64 31.64
C ASP A 7 -0.77 2.69 30.61
N ILE A 8 -1.29 1.45 30.50
CA ILE A 8 -0.88 0.49 29.46
C ILE A 8 -1.46 0.87 28.10
N THR A 9 -2.70 1.40 28.05
CA THR A 9 -3.32 1.83 26.80
C THR A 9 -2.63 3.06 26.20
N ASP A 10 -2.13 3.96 27.02
CA ASP A 10 -1.39 5.14 26.57
C ASP A 10 0.01 4.82 26.04
N GLN A 11 0.57 3.63 26.37
CA GLN A 11 1.86 3.16 25.88
C GLN A 11 1.76 2.32 24.59
N ILE A 12 0.55 1.85 24.23
CA ILE A 12 0.36 1.06 23.01
C ILE A 12 0.11 2.02 21.84
N ASP A 13 1.01 2.02 20.87
CA ASP A 13 0.84 2.78 19.62
C ASP A 13 -0.52 2.43 18.96
N PRO A 14 -1.45 3.40 18.85
CA PRO A 14 -2.76 3.17 18.21
C PRO A 14 -2.65 2.58 16.80
N LYS A 15 -1.56 2.88 16.08
CA LYS A 15 -1.28 2.35 14.75
C LYS A 15 -1.00 0.84 14.79
N PHE A 16 -0.33 0.35 15.84
CA PHE A 16 -0.14 -1.09 16.05
C PHE A 16 -1.47 -1.80 16.32
N VAL A 17 -2.33 -1.18 17.12
CA VAL A 17 -3.65 -1.74 17.42
C VAL A 17 -4.49 -1.89 16.15
N ILE A 18 -4.59 -0.85 15.35
CA ILE A 18 -5.39 -0.85 14.11
C ILE A 18 -4.78 -1.81 13.09
N SER A 19 -3.46 -1.79 12.92
CA SER A 19 -2.80 -2.58 11.87
C SER A 19 -2.76 -4.07 12.14
N TYR A 20 -2.60 -4.48 13.39
CA TYR A 20 -2.26 -5.87 13.72
C TYR A 20 -3.12 -6.48 14.82
N TRP A 21 -3.38 -5.72 15.91
CA TRP A 21 -4.05 -6.29 17.07
C TRP A 21 -5.53 -6.55 16.82
N ILE A 22 -6.28 -5.60 16.25
CA ILE A 22 -7.68 -5.80 15.84
C ILE A 22 -7.82 -6.97 14.86
N PRO A 23 -7.02 -7.06 13.76
CA PRO A 23 -7.03 -8.24 12.91
C PRO A 23 -6.76 -9.55 13.66
N ALA A 24 -5.83 -9.55 14.61
CA ALA A 24 -5.52 -10.75 15.41
C ALA A 24 -6.70 -11.17 16.30
N VAL A 25 -7.39 -10.22 16.93
CA VAL A 25 -8.62 -10.50 17.70
C VAL A 25 -9.69 -11.11 16.81
N VAL A 26 -9.91 -10.55 15.62
CA VAL A 26 -10.89 -11.10 14.65
C VAL A 26 -10.51 -12.51 14.22
N ALA A 27 -9.22 -12.79 13.99
CA ALA A 27 -8.73 -14.12 13.64
C ALA A 27 -9.02 -15.14 14.74
N MET A 28 -8.71 -14.79 15.98
CA MET A 28 -8.90 -15.69 17.13
C MET A 28 -10.38 -15.91 17.45
N SER A 29 -11.18 -14.84 17.45
CA SER A 29 -12.62 -14.96 17.71
C SER A 29 -13.30 -15.80 16.63
N GLY A 30 -12.97 -15.58 15.36
CA GLY A 30 -13.49 -16.38 14.25
C GLY A 30 -13.06 -17.85 14.32
N GLY A 31 -11.79 -18.10 14.63
CA GLY A 31 -11.26 -19.46 14.83
C GLY A 31 -11.90 -20.17 16.02
N GLY A 32 -12.06 -19.48 17.15
CA GLY A 32 -12.73 -20.00 18.34
C GLY A 32 -14.19 -20.35 18.09
N MET A 33 -14.92 -19.51 17.36
CA MET A 33 -16.30 -19.77 16.95
C MET A 33 -16.42 -21.01 16.05
N MET A 34 -15.48 -21.20 15.12
CA MET A 34 -15.47 -22.41 14.27
C MET A 34 -15.14 -23.66 15.07
N TRP A 35 -14.21 -23.55 16.02
CA TRP A 35 -13.88 -24.65 16.93
C TRP A 35 -15.08 -25.06 17.78
N SER A 36 -15.82 -24.09 18.35
CA SER A 36 -17.02 -24.38 19.14
C SER A 36 -18.11 -25.08 18.33
N MET A 37 -18.27 -24.75 17.04
CA MET A 37 -19.22 -25.40 16.13
C MET A 37 -18.88 -26.88 15.87
N MET A 38 -17.61 -27.30 16.03
CA MET A 38 -17.18 -28.66 15.81
C MET A 38 -17.19 -29.54 17.06
N THR A 39 -17.01 -28.92 18.22
CA THR A 39 -16.74 -29.66 19.48
C THR A 39 -17.83 -29.51 20.52
N ASP A 40 -18.94 -28.86 20.19
CA ASP A 40 -20.00 -28.47 21.15
C ASP A 40 -19.45 -27.74 22.39
N PHE A 41 -18.25 -27.11 22.24
CA PHE A 41 -17.60 -26.34 23.29
C PHE A 41 -18.31 -25.00 23.48
N ASP A 42 -19.03 -24.89 24.63
CA ASP A 42 -19.62 -23.60 25.02
C ASP A 42 -18.64 -22.84 25.93
N PHE A 43 -18.03 -21.79 25.39
CA PHE A 43 -17.10 -20.94 26.11
C PHE A 43 -17.74 -20.34 27.38
N TRP A 44 -18.99 -19.88 27.27
CA TRP A 44 -19.66 -19.21 28.38
C TRP A 44 -20.05 -20.18 29.51
N ASP A 45 -20.45 -21.38 29.17
CA ASP A 45 -20.74 -22.43 30.14
C ASP A 45 -19.47 -22.82 30.90
N VAL A 46 -18.36 -23.03 30.15
CA VAL A 46 -17.05 -23.34 30.77
C VAL A 46 -16.58 -22.20 31.67
N TRP A 47 -16.66 -20.95 31.19
CA TRP A 47 -16.28 -19.77 31.97
C TRP A 47 -17.08 -19.62 33.27
N ALA A 48 -18.42 -19.77 33.19
CA ALA A 48 -19.30 -19.50 34.31
C ALA A 48 -19.38 -20.66 35.34
N ASN A 49 -19.30 -21.89 34.86
CA ASN A 49 -19.67 -23.06 35.66
C ASN A 49 -18.51 -24.02 35.90
N SER A 50 -17.43 -23.99 35.13
CA SER A 50 -16.37 -25.00 35.17
C SER A 50 -15.04 -24.49 35.69
N LEU A 51 -14.84 -23.16 35.76
CA LEU A 51 -13.55 -22.56 36.14
C LEU A 51 -13.62 -21.90 37.51
N ASP A 52 -12.59 -22.07 38.31
CA ASP A 52 -12.40 -21.28 39.52
C ASP A 52 -11.86 -19.87 39.28
N GLY A 53 -11.78 -19.03 40.27
CA GLY A 53 -11.37 -17.62 40.12
C GLY A 53 -9.96 -17.45 39.56
N VAL A 54 -9.04 -18.39 39.79
CA VAL A 54 -7.66 -18.33 39.26
C VAL A 54 -7.65 -18.72 37.79
N GLU A 55 -8.36 -19.76 37.41
CA GLU A 55 -8.50 -20.23 36.05
C GLU A 55 -9.19 -19.20 35.17
N GLN A 56 -10.23 -18.51 35.69
CA GLN A 56 -10.86 -17.38 34.99
C GLN A 56 -9.89 -16.24 34.71
N ILE A 57 -9.00 -15.90 35.65
CA ILE A 57 -7.98 -14.88 35.45
C ILE A 57 -6.98 -15.30 34.39
N VAL A 58 -6.52 -16.55 34.40
CA VAL A 58 -5.60 -17.11 33.40
C VAL A 58 -6.24 -17.09 32.01
N LEU A 59 -7.50 -17.51 31.91
CA LEU A 59 -8.24 -17.52 30.64
C LEU A 59 -8.45 -16.09 30.13
N ALA A 60 -8.86 -15.14 30.98
CA ALA A 60 -8.98 -13.73 30.62
C ALA A 60 -7.64 -13.14 30.14
N GLY A 61 -6.55 -13.46 30.85
CA GLY A 61 -5.20 -13.06 30.44
C GLY A 61 -4.81 -13.64 29.08
N SER A 62 -5.20 -14.88 28.80
CA SER A 62 -4.94 -15.53 27.50
C SER A 62 -5.72 -14.88 26.35
N MET A 63 -6.94 -14.38 26.61
CA MET A 63 -7.75 -13.66 25.63
C MET A 63 -7.11 -12.33 25.15
N VAL A 64 -6.22 -11.74 25.93
CA VAL A 64 -5.43 -10.58 25.56
C VAL A 64 -4.05 -10.99 25.05
N GLY A 65 -3.42 -11.96 25.70
CA GLY A 65 -2.06 -12.42 25.38
C GLY A 65 -1.95 -13.08 24.04
N MET A 66 -2.87 -14.00 23.71
CA MET A 66 -2.82 -14.73 22.45
C MET A 66 -3.02 -13.83 21.22
N PRO A 67 -4.03 -12.92 21.16
CA PRO A 67 -4.11 -11.96 20.06
C PRO A 67 -2.88 -11.07 19.97
N THR A 68 -2.26 -10.72 21.10
CA THR A 68 -1.04 -9.92 21.09
C THR A 68 0.12 -10.67 20.43
N ILE A 69 0.33 -11.95 20.77
CA ILE A 69 1.33 -12.81 20.11
C ILE A 69 1.04 -12.91 18.60
N LEU A 70 -0.21 -13.15 18.23
CA LEU A 70 -0.63 -13.23 16.84
C LEU A 70 -0.42 -11.89 16.10
N ALA A 71 -0.65 -10.75 16.77
CA ALA A 71 -0.40 -9.43 16.20
C ALA A 71 1.09 -9.22 15.88
N PHE A 72 2.00 -9.64 16.77
CA PHE A 72 3.44 -9.62 16.48
C PHE A 72 3.81 -10.55 15.33
N PHE A 73 3.18 -11.71 15.23
CA PHE A 73 3.37 -12.60 14.09
C PHE A 73 2.89 -11.96 12.78
N LEU A 74 1.70 -11.33 12.76
CA LEU A 74 1.20 -10.59 11.59
C LEU A 74 2.14 -9.46 11.20
N LYS A 75 2.73 -8.74 12.17
CA LYS A 75 3.74 -7.72 11.92
C LYS A 75 5.00 -8.31 11.27
N ALA A 76 5.43 -9.48 11.71
CA ALA A 76 6.60 -10.18 11.13
C ALA A 76 6.34 -10.62 9.68
N VAL A 77 5.13 -11.12 9.37
CA VAL A 77 4.74 -11.58 8.02
C VAL A 77 4.14 -10.46 7.16
N ARG A 78 4.23 -9.19 7.57
CA ARG A 78 3.69 -8.05 6.83
C ARG A 78 4.14 -8.01 5.38
N ARG A 79 5.44 -8.25 5.13
CA ARG A 79 6.01 -8.15 3.78
C ARG A 79 5.42 -9.18 2.80
N PRO A 80 5.36 -10.49 3.11
CA PRO A 80 4.70 -11.46 2.23
C PRO A 80 3.21 -11.18 2.00
N ILE A 81 2.47 -10.73 3.02
CA ILE A 81 1.06 -10.32 2.86
C ILE A 81 0.95 -9.15 1.87
N LEU A 82 1.78 -8.13 2.02
CA LEU A 82 1.81 -6.99 1.11
C LEU A 82 2.13 -7.42 -0.33
N MET A 83 3.15 -8.28 -0.54
CA MET A 83 3.52 -8.82 -1.85
C MET A 83 2.39 -9.61 -2.51
N LEU A 84 1.62 -10.37 -1.71
CA LEU A 84 0.44 -11.08 -2.19
C LEU A 84 -0.62 -10.09 -2.73
N PHE A 85 -0.93 -9.04 -1.96
CA PHE A 85 -1.91 -8.03 -2.38
C PHE A 85 -1.41 -7.12 -3.49
N MET A 86 -0.12 -6.87 -3.61
CA MET A 86 0.49 -6.20 -4.78
C MET A 86 0.44 -7.08 -6.03
N GLY A 87 0.34 -8.40 -5.86
CA GLY A 87 0.31 -9.36 -6.96
C GLY A 87 1.69 -9.81 -7.44
N THR A 88 2.78 -9.43 -6.76
CA THR A 88 4.15 -9.83 -7.11
C THR A 88 4.45 -11.28 -6.78
N SER A 89 3.74 -11.87 -5.81
CA SER A 89 3.88 -13.28 -5.41
C SER A 89 2.90 -14.22 -6.13
N LEU A 90 2.10 -13.72 -7.07
CA LEU A 90 1.11 -14.55 -7.77
C LEU A 90 1.79 -15.46 -8.80
N PRO A 91 1.28 -16.69 -8.99
CA PRO A 91 1.71 -17.55 -10.11
C PRO A 91 1.51 -16.85 -11.46
N ARG A 92 2.43 -17.05 -12.40
CA ARG A 92 2.43 -16.39 -13.71
C ARG A 92 1.07 -16.35 -14.41
N PRO A 93 0.31 -17.47 -14.54
CA PRO A 93 -0.98 -17.44 -15.25
C PRO A 93 -2.01 -16.54 -14.56
N VAL A 94 -2.01 -16.51 -13.22
CA VAL A 94 -2.91 -15.64 -12.44
C VAL A 94 -2.49 -14.17 -12.56
N ALA A 95 -1.18 -13.91 -12.51
CA ALA A 95 -0.64 -12.57 -12.68
C ALA A 95 -0.96 -12.01 -14.08
N GLU A 96 -0.73 -12.77 -15.14
CA GLU A 96 -1.05 -12.37 -16.51
C GLU A 96 -2.55 -12.13 -16.74
N TRP A 97 -3.40 -13.01 -16.18
CA TRP A 97 -4.84 -12.78 -16.20
C TRP A 97 -5.24 -11.50 -15.47
N GLY A 98 -4.65 -11.27 -14.30
CA GLY A 98 -4.83 -10.05 -13.51
C GLY A 98 -4.43 -8.81 -14.29
N ILE A 99 -3.24 -8.80 -14.90
CA ILE A 99 -2.73 -7.69 -15.72
C ILE A 99 -3.69 -7.40 -16.87
N ARG A 100 -4.07 -8.42 -17.65
CA ARG A 100 -5.04 -8.26 -18.76
C ARG A 100 -6.37 -7.65 -18.29
N ARG A 101 -6.86 -8.08 -17.13
CA ARG A 101 -8.08 -7.53 -16.53
C ARG A 101 -7.91 -6.07 -16.12
N GLN A 102 -6.78 -5.70 -15.50
CA GLN A 102 -6.48 -4.33 -15.09
C GLN A 102 -6.25 -3.41 -16.29
N MET A 103 -5.58 -3.89 -17.35
CA MET A 103 -5.42 -3.13 -18.59
C MET A 103 -6.77 -2.82 -19.24
N ARG A 104 -7.67 -3.80 -19.35
CA ARG A 104 -9.04 -3.54 -19.83
C ARG A 104 -9.77 -2.50 -18.99
N ALA A 105 -9.59 -2.53 -17.67
CA ALA A 105 -10.21 -1.54 -16.77
C ALA A 105 -9.62 -0.14 -16.96
N LYS A 106 -8.32 -0.03 -17.23
CA LYS A 106 -7.64 1.22 -17.59
C LYS A 106 -8.14 1.73 -18.94
N ASP A 107 -8.18 0.86 -19.96
CA ASP A 107 -8.67 1.21 -21.31
C ASP A 107 -10.12 1.66 -21.28
N ASN A 108 -10.99 0.98 -20.52
CA ASN A 108 -12.38 1.40 -20.36
C ASN A 108 -12.51 2.79 -19.71
N ALA A 109 -11.63 3.13 -18.77
CA ALA A 109 -11.62 4.48 -18.17
C ALA A 109 -11.18 5.54 -19.22
N TYR A 110 -10.21 5.24 -20.06
CA TYR A 110 -9.83 6.11 -21.20
C TYR A 110 -10.97 6.25 -22.21
N GLN A 111 -11.64 5.15 -22.57
CA GLN A 111 -12.77 5.20 -23.50
C GLN A 111 -13.93 6.03 -22.94
N MET A 112 -14.19 5.99 -21.63
CA MET A 112 -15.19 6.89 -21.01
C MET A 112 -14.87 8.36 -21.22
N ILE A 113 -13.60 8.75 -21.21
CA ILE A 113 -13.20 10.15 -21.48
C ILE A 113 -13.52 10.52 -22.94
N LEU A 114 -13.26 9.58 -23.88
CA LEU A 114 -13.38 9.85 -25.32
C LEU A 114 -14.84 9.82 -25.82
N THR A 115 -15.70 9.00 -25.20
CA THR A 115 -17.06 8.72 -25.69
C THR A 115 -18.16 9.41 -24.91
N SER A 116 -17.85 10.20 -23.87
CA SER A 116 -18.85 10.90 -23.06
C SER A 116 -19.56 12.01 -23.86
N GLU A 117 -20.88 11.98 -23.90
CA GLU A 117 -21.71 13.00 -24.52
C GLU A 117 -21.64 14.34 -23.77
N GLU A 118 -21.95 15.44 -24.47
CA GLU A 118 -21.64 16.82 -24.05
C GLU A 118 -22.29 17.25 -22.73
N GLN A 119 -23.47 16.73 -22.42
CA GLN A 119 -24.29 17.14 -21.27
C GLN A 119 -23.78 16.60 -19.92
N ASP A 120 -23.21 15.39 -19.91
CA ASP A 120 -22.63 14.75 -18.70
C ASP A 120 -21.10 14.64 -18.79
N ARG A 121 -20.51 15.16 -19.85
CA ARG A 121 -19.10 15.02 -20.21
C ARG A 121 -18.15 15.35 -19.07
N GLN A 122 -18.39 16.50 -18.41
CA GLN A 122 -17.49 16.95 -17.35
C GLN A 122 -17.47 16.02 -16.14
N PHE A 123 -18.64 15.48 -15.75
CA PHE A 123 -18.73 14.53 -14.63
C PHE A 123 -18.01 13.22 -14.94
N PHE A 124 -18.23 12.64 -16.13
CA PHE A 124 -17.59 11.39 -16.53
C PHE A 124 -16.10 11.55 -16.76
N ILE A 125 -15.67 12.66 -17.37
CA ILE A 125 -14.24 13.00 -17.54
C ILE A 125 -13.56 13.13 -16.18
N ASN A 126 -14.11 13.90 -15.26
CA ASN A 126 -13.52 14.07 -13.93
C ASN A 126 -13.44 12.74 -13.17
N LYS A 127 -14.49 11.91 -13.25
CA LYS A 127 -14.50 10.59 -12.62
C LYS A 127 -13.48 9.64 -13.25
N ALA A 128 -13.33 9.65 -14.56
CA ALA A 128 -12.36 8.84 -15.27
C ALA A 128 -10.93 9.31 -15.00
N HIS A 129 -10.65 10.61 -15.03
CA HIS A 129 -9.36 11.19 -14.64
C HIS A 129 -9.00 10.81 -13.20
N GLN A 130 -9.89 11.03 -12.24
CA GLN A 130 -9.65 10.62 -10.85
C GLN A 130 -9.38 9.11 -10.71
N THR A 131 -10.01 8.29 -11.54
CA THR A 131 -9.79 6.84 -11.52
C THR A 131 -8.42 6.48 -12.09
N LEU A 132 -8.02 7.12 -13.19
CA LEU A 132 -6.71 6.90 -13.82
C LEU A 132 -5.58 7.40 -12.92
N GLU A 133 -5.65 8.66 -12.50
CA GLU A 133 -4.63 9.31 -11.66
C GLU A 133 -4.43 8.66 -10.30
N ARG A 134 -5.50 8.13 -9.68
CA ARG A 134 -5.42 7.55 -8.33
C ARG A 134 -5.11 6.06 -8.31
N ARG A 135 -5.39 5.33 -9.39
CA ARG A 135 -5.42 3.86 -9.34
C ARG A 135 -4.50 3.17 -10.33
N PHE A 136 -4.04 3.87 -11.34
CA PHE A 136 -3.23 3.25 -12.38
C PHE A 136 -1.94 4.02 -12.59
N PRO A 137 -0.83 3.31 -12.81
CA PRO A 137 0.38 3.94 -13.30
C PRO A 137 0.14 4.53 -14.69
N GLU A 138 0.84 5.60 -15.03
CA GLU A 138 0.75 6.25 -16.33
C GLU A 138 1.21 5.27 -17.43
N SER A 139 2.35 4.63 -17.25
CA SER A 139 2.87 3.63 -18.17
C SER A 139 2.08 2.31 -18.10
N SER A 140 1.59 1.84 -19.24
CA SER A 140 0.93 0.54 -19.36
C SER A 140 1.86 -0.64 -19.05
N ALA A 141 3.17 -0.48 -19.24
CA ALA A 141 4.17 -1.50 -18.91
C ALA A 141 4.31 -1.76 -17.40
N ARG A 142 3.85 -0.81 -16.55
CA ARG A 142 3.90 -0.90 -15.09
C ARG A 142 2.60 -1.37 -14.44
N VAL A 143 1.59 -1.72 -15.25
CA VAL A 143 0.30 -2.20 -14.73
C VAL A 143 0.50 -3.52 -13.99
N MET A 144 0.05 -3.53 -12.73
CA MET A 144 0.15 -4.66 -11.81
C MET A 144 -1.10 -5.57 -11.88
N PRO A 145 -0.98 -6.86 -11.48
CA PRO A 145 -2.09 -7.81 -11.54
C PRO A 145 -3.30 -7.45 -10.68
N THR A 146 -3.07 -6.68 -9.61
CA THR A 146 -4.09 -6.34 -8.62
C THR A 146 -4.38 -4.84 -8.59
N ARG A 147 -5.53 -4.46 -8.06
CA ARG A 147 -5.87 -3.03 -7.87
C ARG A 147 -4.94 -2.35 -6.87
N PHE A 148 -4.60 -3.04 -5.77
CA PHE A 148 -3.69 -2.51 -4.78
C PHE A 148 -2.27 -2.36 -5.34
N GLY A 149 -1.82 -3.35 -6.14
CA GLY A 149 -0.55 -3.27 -6.85
C GLY A 149 -0.49 -2.06 -7.80
N ASN A 150 -1.58 -1.75 -8.50
CA ASN A 150 -1.61 -0.55 -9.35
C ASN A 150 -1.52 0.76 -8.57
N VAL A 151 -2.15 0.84 -7.38
CA VAL A 151 -2.00 2.02 -6.51
C VAL A 151 -0.55 2.20 -6.07
N THR A 152 0.14 1.12 -5.70
CA THR A 152 1.57 1.19 -5.30
C THR A 152 2.50 1.48 -6.49
N ALA A 153 2.20 0.93 -7.67
CA ALA A 153 2.93 1.23 -8.90
C ALA A 153 2.77 2.69 -9.34
N ASN A 154 1.56 3.24 -9.18
CA ASN A 154 1.29 4.65 -9.44
C ASN A 154 2.08 5.57 -8.51
N LEU A 155 2.14 5.24 -7.22
CA LEU A 155 2.91 5.97 -6.23
C LEU A 155 4.41 6.03 -6.60
N GLU A 156 4.98 4.89 -7.00
CA GLU A 156 6.37 4.80 -7.44
C GLU A 156 6.61 5.57 -8.75
N GLU A 157 5.69 5.46 -9.71
CA GLU A 157 5.83 6.13 -11.00
C GLU A 157 5.77 7.65 -10.87
N TYR A 158 4.86 8.18 -10.04
CA TYR A 158 4.75 9.61 -9.79
C TYR A 158 6.08 10.22 -9.30
N THR A 159 6.65 9.67 -8.23
CA THR A 159 7.90 10.19 -7.67
C THR A 159 9.07 10.09 -8.64
N ARG A 160 9.09 9.05 -9.47
CA ARG A 160 10.13 8.85 -10.49
C ARG A 160 9.97 9.80 -11.68
N SER A 161 8.75 9.95 -12.21
CA SER A 161 8.49 10.81 -13.38
C SER A 161 8.57 12.30 -13.03
N MET A 162 8.12 12.68 -11.83
CA MET A 162 8.09 14.08 -11.42
C MET A 162 9.45 14.57 -10.89
N HIS A 163 10.19 13.72 -10.19
CA HIS A 163 11.39 14.14 -9.46
C HIS A 163 12.63 13.29 -9.73
N GLY A 164 12.54 12.17 -10.47
CA GLY A 164 13.64 11.20 -10.62
C GLY A 164 13.91 10.36 -9.36
N ILE A 165 12.97 10.35 -8.41
CA ILE A 165 13.14 9.76 -7.08
C ILE A 165 12.57 8.35 -7.05
N ASP A 166 13.37 7.36 -6.62
CA ASP A 166 12.88 6.03 -6.29
C ASP A 166 12.14 6.05 -4.94
N HIS A 167 10.82 5.91 -4.97
CA HIS A 167 9.96 6.02 -3.79
C HIS A 167 10.41 5.13 -2.63
N TRP A 168 10.64 3.84 -2.90
CA TRP A 168 10.93 2.85 -1.86
C TRP A 168 12.31 3.02 -1.23
N LEU A 169 13.25 3.58 -1.99
CA LEU A 169 14.59 3.87 -1.53
C LEU A 169 14.60 5.12 -0.63
N TRP A 170 13.83 6.15 -1.01
CA TRP A 170 13.92 7.47 -0.38
C TRP A 170 12.87 7.71 0.72
N TRP A 171 11.73 7.03 0.67
CA TRP A 171 10.69 7.18 1.69
C TRP A 171 11.17 6.97 3.14
N PRO A 172 11.96 5.92 3.47
CA PRO A 172 12.47 5.74 4.84
C PRO A 172 13.38 6.86 5.33
N ARG A 173 13.93 7.67 4.42
CA ARG A 173 14.79 8.81 4.73
C ARG A 173 14.02 10.11 4.81
N LEU A 174 12.96 10.24 4.04
CA LEU A 174 12.08 11.40 4.05
C LEU A 174 11.14 11.38 5.26
N ALA A 175 10.54 10.24 5.57
CA ALA A 175 9.53 10.13 6.60
C ALA A 175 9.95 10.70 7.98
N PRO A 176 11.19 10.50 8.47
CA PRO A 176 11.65 11.11 9.72
C PRO A 176 11.85 12.62 9.68
N LEU A 177 11.92 13.22 8.48
CA LEU A 177 12.14 14.65 8.27
C LEU A 177 10.83 15.43 8.09
N LEU A 178 9.69 14.72 8.04
CA LEU A 178 8.39 15.35 7.87
C LEU A 178 7.99 16.08 9.16
N PRO A 179 7.32 17.25 9.04
CA PRO A 179 6.66 17.87 10.18
C PRO A 179 5.65 16.92 10.82
N GLU A 180 5.54 16.99 12.14
CA GLU A 180 4.71 16.07 12.95
C GLU A 180 3.29 15.88 12.41
N PRO A 181 2.52 16.91 12.00
CA PRO A 181 1.18 16.70 11.45
C PRO A 181 1.17 15.86 10.17
N MET A 182 2.15 16.06 9.27
CA MET A 182 2.24 15.32 8.02
C MET A 182 2.70 13.87 8.26
N ALA A 183 3.67 13.68 9.13
CA ALA A 183 4.15 12.37 9.55
C ALA A 183 3.03 11.54 10.19
N GLU A 184 2.23 12.17 11.09
CA GLU A 184 1.12 11.52 11.78
C GLU A 184 0.00 11.11 10.82
N ILE A 185 -0.45 12.01 9.94
CA ILE A 185 -1.47 11.70 8.93
C ILE A 185 -0.99 10.54 8.05
N THR A 186 0.21 10.63 7.50
CA THR A 186 0.74 9.61 6.60
C THR A 186 0.89 8.25 7.29
N ALA A 187 1.39 8.24 8.52
CA ALA A 187 1.55 7.01 9.30
C ALA A 187 0.20 6.37 9.64
N THR A 188 -0.82 7.18 9.96
CA THR A 188 -2.18 6.71 10.24
C THR A 188 -2.82 6.10 9.01
N GLU A 189 -2.70 6.73 7.84
CA GLU A 189 -3.23 6.21 6.58
C GLU A 189 -2.57 4.88 6.18
N VAL A 190 -1.26 4.76 6.37
CA VAL A 190 -0.53 3.50 6.16
C VAL A 190 -0.96 2.42 7.15
N ALA A 191 -1.20 2.79 8.42
CA ALA A 191 -1.68 1.88 9.43
C ALA A 191 -3.08 1.34 9.11
N ASN A 192 -4.02 2.22 8.72
CA ASN A 192 -5.37 1.87 8.30
C ASN A 192 -5.33 0.92 7.08
N THR A 193 -4.53 1.26 6.07
CA THR A 193 -4.35 0.41 4.89
C THR A 193 -3.83 -0.98 5.27
N THR A 194 -2.82 -1.04 6.14
CA THR A 194 -2.23 -2.30 6.62
C THR A 194 -3.25 -3.13 7.39
N GLY A 195 -4.02 -2.51 8.29
CA GLY A 195 -5.08 -3.18 9.05
C GLY A 195 -6.15 -3.79 8.15
N LEU A 196 -6.60 -3.05 7.16
CA LEU A 196 -7.59 -3.53 6.18
C LEU A 196 -7.07 -4.68 5.31
N LEU A 197 -5.78 -4.65 4.91
CA LEU A 197 -5.15 -5.77 4.19
C LEU A 197 -5.06 -7.02 5.08
N ASN A 198 -4.67 -6.86 6.34
CA ASN A 198 -4.64 -7.96 7.29
C ASN A 198 -6.03 -8.53 7.56
N LEU A 199 -7.06 -7.69 7.74
CA LEU A 199 -8.45 -8.14 7.86
C LEU A 199 -8.94 -8.87 6.60
N SER A 200 -8.56 -8.38 5.41
CA SER A 200 -8.87 -9.06 4.15
C SER A 200 -8.21 -10.44 4.08
N PHE A 201 -6.93 -10.53 4.45
CA PHE A 201 -6.20 -11.80 4.50
C PHE A 201 -6.83 -12.78 5.49
N ILE A 202 -7.13 -12.32 6.70
CA ILE A 202 -7.75 -13.14 7.76
C ILE A 202 -9.16 -13.57 7.34
N GLY A 203 -9.97 -12.68 6.78
CA GLY A 203 -11.30 -13.01 6.27
C GLY A 203 -11.27 -14.12 5.21
N ALA A 204 -10.31 -14.05 4.28
CA ALA A 204 -10.10 -15.10 3.29
C ALA A 204 -9.60 -16.42 3.92
N ALA A 205 -8.65 -16.33 4.85
CA ALA A 205 -8.10 -17.50 5.55
C ALA A 205 -9.15 -18.22 6.41
N LEU A 206 -9.94 -17.46 7.18
CA LEU A 206 -11.05 -18.01 7.97
C LEU A 206 -12.16 -18.56 7.06
N GLY A 207 -12.50 -17.86 5.97
CA GLY A 207 -13.50 -18.34 5.02
C GLY A 207 -13.12 -19.67 4.38
N LEU A 208 -11.91 -19.76 3.82
CA LEU A 208 -11.42 -20.97 3.15
C LEU A 208 -11.06 -22.08 4.14
N GLY A 209 -10.27 -21.76 5.17
CA GLY A 209 -9.81 -22.72 6.17
C GLY A 209 -10.97 -23.23 7.03
N GLY A 210 -11.84 -22.33 7.49
CA GLY A 210 -13.01 -22.69 8.26
C GLY A 210 -14.02 -23.53 7.47
N ALA A 211 -14.25 -23.21 6.20
CA ALA A 211 -15.11 -24.04 5.34
C ALA A 211 -14.51 -25.43 5.11
N ALA A 212 -13.22 -25.54 4.90
CA ALA A 212 -12.55 -26.83 4.77
C ALA A 212 -12.65 -27.64 6.07
N MET A 213 -12.40 -27.00 7.21
CA MET A 213 -12.46 -27.64 8.53
C MET A 213 -13.86 -28.14 8.85
N LEU A 214 -14.91 -27.33 8.67
CA LEU A 214 -16.29 -27.68 8.94
C LEU A 214 -16.85 -28.70 7.95
N GLY A 215 -16.55 -28.57 6.66
CA GLY A 215 -17.02 -29.45 5.60
C GLY A 215 -16.34 -30.82 5.63
N LEU A 216 -15.01 -30.85 5.59
CA LEU A 216 -14.24 -32.09 5.49
C LEU A 216 -14.05 -32.76 6.85
N GLY A 217 -13.87 -32.00 7.94
CA GLY A 217 -13.67 -32.54 9.27
C GLY A 217 -14.96 -32.82 10.01
N GLY A 218 -15.96 -31.95 9.92
CA GLY A 218 -17.23 -32.07 10.67
C GLY A 218 -18.45 -32.53 9.86
N GLY A 219 -18.34 -32.64 8.53
CA GLY A 219 -19.50 -32.97 7.68
C GLY A 219 -20.57 -31.85 7.63
N LEU A 220 -20.29 -30.67 8.17
CA LEU A 220 -21.23 -29.56 8.35
C LEU A 220 -21.25 -28.66 7.11
N TRP A 221 -21.64 -29.20 5.96
CA TRP A 221 -21.53 -28.50 4.65
C TRP A 221 -22.31 -27.19 4.57
N THR A 222 -23.48 -27.10 5.23
CA THR A 222 -24.28 -25.86 5.25
C THR A 222 -23.61 -24.76 6.07
N ALA A 223 -22.98 -25.09 7.19
CA ALA A 223 -22.19 -24.17 7.99
C ALA A 223 -20.90 -23.79 7.25
N ALA A 224 -20.22 -24.74 6.63
CA ALA A 224 -19.04 -24.52 5.80
C ALA A 224 -19.31 -23.51 4.67
N LEU A 225 -20.42 -23.64 3.95
CA LEU A 225 -20.80 -22.71 2.89
C LEU A 225 -21.07 -21.30 3.45
N LYS A 226 -21.75 -21.17 4.57
CA LYS A 226 -22.00 -19.87 5.22
C LYS A 226 -20.69 -19.20 5.62
N VAL A 227 -19.78 -19.91 6.27
CA VAL A 227 -18.48 -19.41 6.70
C VAL A 227 -17.64 -18.98 5.49
N LEU A 228 -17.64 -19.79 4.41
CA LEU A 228 -16.96 -19.45 3.16
C LEU A 228 -17.47 -18.12 2.59
N VAL A 229 -18.79 -18.00 2.45
CA VAL A 229 -19.40 -16.80 1.86
C VAL A 229 -19.13 -15.57 2.72
N VAL A 230 -19.35 -15.66 4.04
CA VAL A 230 -19.11 -14.54 4.96
C VAL A 230 -17.65 -14.13 4.95
N GLY A 231 -16.72 -15.09 5.04
CA GLY A 231 -15.28 -14.83 5.03
C GLY A 231 -14.82 -14.17 3.73
N LEU A 232 -15.27 -14.65 2.58
CA LEU A 232 -14.91 -14.08 1.28
C LEU A 232 -15.55 -12.69 1.04
N VAL A 233 -16.78 -12.47 1.50
CA VAL A 233 -17.42 -11.15 1.43
C VAL A 233 -16.68 -10.15 2.30
N LEU A 234 -16.35 -10.52 3.55
CA LEU A 234 -15.54 -9.69 4.44
C LEU A 234 -14.17 -9.37 3.82
N ALA A 235 -13.47 -10.39 3.31
CA ALA A 235 -12.20 -10.22 2.64
C ALA A 235 -12.30 -9.25 1.45
N TRP A 236 -13.34 -9.38 0.63
CA TRP A 236 -13.57 -8.50 -0.52
C TRP A 236 -13.86 -7.05 -0.10
N ILE A 237 -14.71 -6.85 0.92
CA ILE A 237 -15.03 -5.51 1.44
C ILE A 237 -13.76 -4.85 1.99
N CYS A 238 -13.02 -5.52 2.87
CA CYS A 238 -11.79 -5.01 3.45
C CYS A 238 -10.74 -4.71 2.37
N TYR A 239 -10.59 -5.58 1.37
CA TYR A 239 -9.71 -5.33 0.23
C TYR A 239 -10.11 -4.07 -0.56
N ARG A 240 -11.42 -3.88 -0.81
CA ARG A 240 -11.92 -2.69 -1.52
C ARG A 240 -11.63 -1.41 -0.75
N MET A 241 -11.82 -1.46 0.56
CA MET A 241 -11.50 -0.34 1.46
C MET A 241 -9.98 -0.10 1.50
N ALA A 242 -9.16 -1.15 1.58
CA ALA A 242 -7.70 -1.04 1.57
C ALA A 242 -7.16 -0.38 0.28
N VAL A 243 -7.75 -0.69 -0.88
CA VAL A 243 -7.38 -0.04 -2.16
C VAL A 243 -7.72 1.45 -2.13
N ALA A 244 -8.87 1.84 -1.59
CA ALA A 244 -9.26 3.24 -1.48
C ALA A 244 -8.36 4.00 -0.49
N GLN A 245 -8.11 3.40 0.67
CA GLN A 245 -7.26 3.96 1.72
C GLN A 245 -5.78 4.06 1.29
N GLY A 246 -5.28 3.04 0.57
CA GLY A 246 -3.94 3.06 0.00
C GLY A 246 -3.73 4.15 -1.06
N ALA A 247 -4.76 4.44 -1.86
CA ALA A 247 -4.72 5.57 -2.80
C ALA A 247 -4.70 6.93 -2.07
N GLU A 248 -5.37 7.03 -0.92
CA GLU A 248 -5.34 8.22 -0.07
C GLU A 248 -3.95 8.40 0.58
N ALA A 249 -3.41 7.33 1.18
CA ALA A 249 -2.05 7.32 1.71
C ALA A 249 -1.03 7.73 0.65
N GLY A 250 -1.19 7.24 -0.59
CA GLY A 250 -0.35 7.60 -1.73
C GLY A 250 -0.36 9.11 -2.01
N ARG A 251 -1.52 9.77 -1.94
CA ARG A 251 -1.60 11.23 -2.15
C ARG A 251 -0.83 12.02 -1.09
N HIS A 252 -0.92 11.61 0.18
CA HIS A 252 -0.16 12.24 1.24
C HIS A 252 1.35 12.02 1.06
N MET A 253 1.76 10.85 0.59
CA MET A 253 3.15 10.56 0.26
C MET A 253 3.64 11.40 -0.94
N HIS A 254 2.83 11.58 -1.99
CA HIS A 254 3.17 12.48 -3.11
C HIS A 254 3.40 13.90 -2.58
N ALA A 255 2.45 14.44 -1.81
CA ALA A 255 2.59 15.78 -1.22
C ALA A 255 3.83 15.89 -0.31
N ALA A 256 4.19 14.82 0.42
CA ALA A 256 5.39 14.80 1.23
C ALA A 256 6.67 14.92 0.37
N PHE A 257 6.75 14.20 -0.75
CA PHE A 257 7.87 14.35 -1.68
C PHE A 257 7.89 15.73 -2.34
N ASP A 258 6.73 16.23 -2.77
CA ASP A 258 6.64 17.54 -3.43
C ASP A 258 7.16 18.67 -2.52
N LEU A 259 6.82 18.63 -1.24
CA LEU A 259 7.11 19.70 -0.29
C LEU A 259 8.44 19.53 0.44
N TYR A 260 8.84 18.31 0.77
CA TYR A 260 9.93 18.07 1.73
C TYR A 260 11.13 17.29 1.18
N ARG A 261 11.17 16.90 -0.10
CA ARG A 261 12.32 16.16 -0.67
C ARG A 261 13.65 16.89 -0.51
N HIS A 262 13.64 18.22 -0.55
CA HIS A 262 14.86 19.03 -0.41
C HIS A 262 15.43 18.98 1.01
N GLU A 263 14.65 18.61 2.03
CA GLU A 263 15.16 18.46 3.39
C GLU A 263 16.19 17.32 3.46
N ILE A 264 16.04 16.26 2.65
CA ILE A 264 17.03 15.20 2.54
C ILE A 264 18.36 15.76 2.04
N LEU A 265 18.36 16.59 0.98
CA LEU A 265 19.57 17.20 0.42
C LEU A 265 20.25 18.08 1.46
N LYS A 266 19.50 18.90 2.18
CA LYS A 266 20.04 19.76 3.27
C LYS A 266 20.70 18.96 4.38
N GLN A 267 20.07 17.86 4.81
CA GLN A 267 20.63 16.97 5.85
C GLN A 267 21.96 16.33 5.41
N TRP A 268 22.15 16.15 4.10
CA TRP A 268 23.36 15.59 3.52
C TRP A 268 24.39 16.64 3.14
N GLY A 269 24.11 17.94 3.39
CA GLY A 269 25.00 19.04 3.03
C GLY A 269 25.13 19.26 1.53
N LEU A 270 24.08 18.88 0.76
CA LEU A 270 24.02 19.06 -0.68
C LEU A 270 23.21 20.30 -1.04
N ASP A 271 23.68 21.05 -2.03
CA ASP A 271 22.95 22.17 -2.56
C ASP A 271 21.75 21.72 -3.37
N VAL A 272 20.64 22.46 -3.28
CA VAL A 272 19.46 22.23 -4.10
C VAL A 272 19.74 22.76 -5.51
N PRO A 273 19.65 21.92 -6.55
CA PRO A 273 19.87 22.35 -7.93
C PRO A 273 18.93 23.47 -8.38
N GLY A 274 19.42 24.36 -9.19
CA GLY A 274 18.68 25.55 -9.64
C GLY A 274 17.62 25.28 -10.72
N ASN A 275 17.62 24.10 -11.34
CA ASN A 275 16.65 23.68 -12.34
C ASN A 275 16.22 22.24 -12.15
N ARG A 276 15.09 21.89 -12.77
CA ARG A 276 14.44 20.57 -12.62
C ARG A 276 15.26 19.42 -13.22
N GLU A 277 15.90 19.65 -14.36
CA GLU A 277 16.70 18.63 -15.03
C GLU A 277 17.91 18.23 -14.19
N ALA A 278 18.62 19.20 -13.62
CA ALA A 278 19.74 18.97 -12.72
C ALA A 278 19.30 18.31 -11.41
N GLU A 279 18.12 18.66 -10.89
CA GLU A 279 17.54 18.04 -9.70
C GLU A 279 17.21 16.55 -9.97
N THR A 280 16.56 16.25 -11.09
CA THR A 280 16.24 14.87 -11.49
C THR A 280 17.52 14.04 -11.66
N ALA A 281 18.52 14.57 -12.37
CA ALA A 281 19.81 13.91 -12.56
C ALA A 281 20.54 13.64 -11.23
N LEU A 282 20.47 14.59 -10.28
CA LEU A 282 21.05 14.41 -8.94
C LEU A 282 20.35 13.25 -8.18
N TRP A 283 19.02 13.21 -8.18
CA TRP A 283 18.28 12.15 -7.50
C TRP A 283 18.53 10.77 -8.12
N GLU A 284 18.60 10.68 -9.45
CA GLU A 284 18.95 9.44 -10.15
C GLU A 284 20.36 8.96 -9.80
N ASP A 285 21.33 9.89 -9.77
CA ASP A 285 22.71 9.56 -9.42
C ASP A 285 22.84 9.12 -7.96
N LEU A 286 22.22 9.83 -7.02
CA LEU A 286 22.18 9.45 -5.61
C LEU A 286 21.51 8.09 -5.41
N SER A 287 20.41 7.82 -6.13
CA SER A 287 19.73 6.52 -6.09
C SER A 287 20.63 5.40 -6.60
N ARG A 288 21.37 5.64 -7.70
CA ARG A 288 22.32 4.68 -8.26
C ARG A 288 23.46 4.40 -7.30
N GLN A 289 24.08 5.44 -6.73
CA GLN A 289 25.16 5.30 -5.77
C GLN A 289 24.73 4.52 -4.52
N MET A 290 23.51 4.70 -4.05
CA MET A 290 22.96 3.94 -2.92
C MET A 290 22.74 2.48 -3.24
N LEU A 291 22.21 2.17 -4.40
CA LEU A 291 21.99 0.79 -4.85
C LEU A 291 23.30 0.06 -5.05
N ASP A 292 24.32 0.73 -5.60
CA ASP A 292 25.66 0.18 -5.85
C ASP A 292 26.54 0.16 -4.57
N ARG A 293 26.02 0.66 -3.43
CA ARG A 293 26.77 0.82 -2.17
C ARG A 293 28.09 1.60 -2.33
N SER A 294 28.16 2.48 -3.34
CA SER A 294 29.33 3.27 -3.71
C SER A 294 29.15 4.75 -3.36
N PHE A 295 28.42 5.03 -2.28
CA PHE A 295 28.09 6.40 -1.92
C PHE A 295 29.36 7.26 -1.81
N ARG A 296 29.54 8.19 -2.74
CA ARG A 296 30.45 9.32 -2.67
C ARG A 296 29.59 10.57 -2.60
N ALA A 297 29.79 11.39 -1.58
CA ALA A 297 29.18 12.73 -1.57
C ALA A 297 29.56 13.41 -2.89
N PRO A 298 28.57 13.89 -3.67
CA PRO A 298 28.89 14.59 -4.92
C PRO A 298 29.81 15.74 -4.57
N SER A 299 30.99 15.80 -5.18
CA SER A 299 31.86 16.98 -5.03
C SER A 299 31.12 18.15 -5.65
N THR A 300 31.09 19.29 -4.98
CA THR A 300 30.50 20.55 -5.45
C THR A 300 30.98 20.92 -6.86
N SER A 301 32.17 20.40 -7.26
CA SER A 301 32.74 20.58 -8.60
C SER A 301 32.07 19.74 -9.69
N ALA A 302 31.50 18.56 -9.37
CA ALA A 302 30.85 17.69 -10.37
C ALA A 302 29.50 18.27 -10.81
N ALA A 303 28.72 18.84 -9.88
CA ALA A 303 27.49 19.56 -10.22
C ALA A 303 27.75 20.83 -11.05
N ALA A 304 28.82 21.55 -10.74
CA ALA A 304 29.25 22.73 -11.51
C ALA A 304 29.76 22.33 -12.91
N ASN A 305 30.47 21.22 -13.05
CA ASN A 305 30.96 20.75 -14.34
C ASN A 305 29.83 20.17 -15.22
N THR A 306 28.84 19.50 -14.66
CA THR A 306 27.67 19.05 -15.42
C THR A 306 26.82 20.23 -15.88
N ALA A 307 26.63 21.24 -15.06
CA ALA A 307 25.96 22.47 -15.44
C ALA A 307 26.74 23.27 -16.53
N ALA A 308 28.07 23.29 -16.43
CA ALA A 308 28.94 23.92 -17.42
C ALA A 308 28.95 23.12 -18.74
N ASP A 309 28.92 21.80 -18.72
CA ASP A 309 28.90 20.95 -19.91
C ASP A 309 27.55 21.03 -20.64
N ILE A 310 26.45 21.11 -19.92
CA ILE A 310 25.11 21.34 -20.48
C ILE A 310 25.02 22.76 -21.07
N ALA A 311 25.65 23.77 -20.43
CA ALA A 311 25.69 25.14 -20.93
C ALA A 311 26.57 25.29 -22.17
N GLN A 312 27.61 24.46 -22.32
CA GLN A 312 28.52 24.49 -23.47
C GLN A 312 28.06 23.58 -24.63
N ASN A 313 27.38 22.45 -24.35
CA ASN A 313 26.98 21.48 -25.34
C ASN A 313 25.45 21.40 -25.57
N GLY A 314 24.67 22.27 -24.92
CA GLY A 314 23.25 22.41 -25.19
C GLY A 314 23.00 22.96 -26.60
N PRO A 315 21.92 22.47 -27.29
CA PRO A 315 21.61 22.95 -28.63
C PRO A 315 21.45 24.48 -28.64
N ALA A 316 22.15 25.15 -29.53
CA ALA A 316 22.13 26.59 -29.66
C ALA A 316 20.69 27.13 -29.78
N PRO A 317 20.33 28.22 -29.07
CA PRO A 317 18.99 28.80 -29.18
C PRO A 317 18.84 29.40 -30.58
N GLY A 318 18.18 28.65 -31.48
CA GLY A 318 17.93 29.16 -32.85
C GLY A 318 17.73 28.10 -33.96
N GLN A 319 17.85 26.82 -33.73
CA GLN A 319 17.50 25.87 -34.79
C GLN A 319 15.97 25.72 -34.90
N LYS A 320 15.41 26.46 -35.85
CA LYS A 320 14.01 26.34 -36.31
C LYS A 320 13.72 24.90 -36.74
N THR A 321 12.65 24.37 -36.23
CA THR A 321 12.01 23.16 -36.72
C THR A 321 11.85 23.20 -38.23
N VAL A 322 12.44 22.24 -38.93
CA VAL A 322 12.24 22.03 -40.36
C VAL A 322 10.78 21.58 -40.56
N ASP A 323 10.04 22.44 -41.22
CA ASP A 323 8.67 22.20 -41.70
C ASP A 323 8.65 21.06 -42.71
N VAL A 324 8.16 19.89 -42.30
CA VAL A 324 7.96 18.70 -43.17
C VAL A 324 6.56 18.78 -43.81
N SER A 325 6.23 19.87 -44.43
CA SER A 325 5.03 20.01 -45.26
C SER A 325 5.37 20.44 -46.68
N ARG A 326 5.99 19.56 -47.48
CA ARG A 326 5.97 19.61 -48.96
C ARG A 326 6.47 18.26 -49.53
N GLN A 327 5.55 17.34 -49.77
CA GLN A 327 5.73 16.37 -50.85
C GLN A 327 5.08 16.90 -52.13
N PRO A 328 5.77 16.97 -53.23
CA PRO A 328 5.14 17.25 -54.51
C PRO A 328 4.54 15.96 -55.09
N THR A 329 3.28 16.06 -55.51
CA THR A 329 2.61 15.15 -56.40
C THR A 329 3.25 15.18 -57.77
N SER A 330 3.70 14.04 -58.26
CA SER A 330 3.75 13.65 -59.68
C SER A 330 3.84 12.14 -59.81
#